data_d52936ae0e8c3b588655fb4a6196e53f
#
_entry.id   d52936ae0e8c3b588655fb4a6196e53f
#
_cell.length_a   1.000
_cell.length_b   1.000
_cell.length_c   1.000
_cell.angle_alpha   90.00
_cell.angle_beta   90.00
_cell.angle_gamma   90.00
#
_symmetry.space_group_name_H-M   'P 1'
#
loop_
_entity.id
_entity.type
_entity.pdbx_description
1 polymer ?
#
loop_
_entity_poly.entity_id
_entity_poly.type
_entity_poly.pdbx_seq_one_letter_code
_entity_poly.pdbx_strand_id
1 'polypeptide(L)'
;MEKNDITDRVPRDLPISRDIGFNVAERYNASEILFDNLAAGRADKIAVYTDSGNASYGELCGVACQVGNALAGQGLAPFSRILMLLDDTAAYPAAIFGAMRAGYVPVLINTLSPPDLIQYYLEDSGATVAIVESGLAPLLTDETVAGTELQTVVIANGDAVPPADINSLRWDDWLAGQSTALAAAETGRDDMAFWMYSSGSTGRPKGIVHLHHDMAYTHDSYAQEILKLGEDDICFSPPKIFFAYGFGNSITFPFSVGASVVLNAGRPEPKSVFAAIERYRPTILFGLPTLYNALLNDELSDKADLSCVRLCVSAAETLSNELFKAWQNRFGLDIIEGLGSTEVLHIYLSNAPGAFKVGAAGRPVQGYEVELRNDQGQPIKPDEPGILWVRGDSNAPCYWNKPDKTAETMRDGWIYTGDRFETDAEGFYYFRGRADDLIKVSGQWVYPLEIELCLADHPAVKECAVLGVELTDKRMSTTAFAVVAEGYEPGEALTEELKAYAKSNLLPHKYARTIVYLDALPKTGSGKIDRQALREKA
;
A
#
# COMPACT_ATOMS: atom_id res chain seq x y z
N MET A 1 23.37 9.07 5.66
CA MET A 1 23.70 7.84 4.91
C MET A 1 24.18 8.27 3.54
N GLU A 2 25.38 7.88 3.13
CA GLU A 2 25.90 8.24 1.83
C GLU A 2 25.33 7.32 0.74
N LYS A 3 25.34 7.78 -0.53
CA LYS A 3 24.85 7.02 -1.69
C LYS A 3 25.43 5.61 -1.76
N ASN A 4 26.71 5.44 -1.48
CA ASN A 4 27.42 4.16 -1.53
C ASN A 4 26.91 3.16 -0.48
N ASP A 5 26.43 3.64 0.68
CA ASP A 5 25.87 2.77 1.73
C ASP A 5 24.58 2.08 1.31
N ILE A 6 23.86 2.64 0.33
CA ILE A 6 22.61 2.08 -0.21
C ILE A 6 22.92 1.07 -1.29
N THR A 7 23.76 1.44 -2.27
CA THR A 7 24.09 0.60 -3.42
C THR A 7 24.83 -0.69 -3.04
N ASP A 8 25.64 -0.67 -1.97
CA ASP A 8 26.33 -1.86 -1.48
C ASP A 8 25.39 -2.92 -0.84
N ARG A 9 24.13 -2.56 -0.57
CA ARG A 9 23.11 -3.45 0.01
C ARG A 9 22.21 -4.11 -1.04
N VAL A 10 22.29 -3.66 -2.29
CA VAL A 10 21.45 -4.19 -3.38
C VAL A 10 22.02 -5.53 -3.85
N PRO A 11 21.25 -6.64 -3.75
CA PRO A 11 21.67 -7.90 -4.34
C PRO A 11 21.69 -7.73 -5.86
N ARG A 12 22.85 -7.89 -6.47
CA ARG A 12 22.98 -7.78 -7.92
C ARG A 12 22.79 -9.14 -8.58
N ASP A 13 22.18 -9.14 -9.76
CA ASP A 13 22.06 -10.31 -10.62
C ASP A 13 21.41 -11.54 -9.96
N LEU A 14 20.25 -11.36 -9.32
CA LEU A 14 19.48 -12.50 -8.83
C LEU A 14 19.10 -13.40 -10.01
N PRO A 15 19.39 -14.72 -9.95
CA PRO A 15 19.00 -15.64 -11.03
C PRO A 15 17.51 -15.58 -11.37
N ILE A 16 16.66 -15.41 -10.36
CA ILE A 16 15.21 -15.33 -10.49
C ILE A 16 14.74 -14.13 -11.34
N SER A 17 15.46 -13.01 -11.34
CA SER A 17 15.15 -11.86 -12.17
C SER A 17 15.37 -12.15 -13.65
N ARG A 18 16.34 -13.02 -13.97
CA ARG A 18 16.59 -13.48 -15.34
C ARG A 18 15.47 -14.38 -15.86
N ASP A 19 14.82 -15.13 -14.98
CA ASP A 19 13.73 -16.04 -15.35
C ASP A 19 12.50 -15.31 -15.90
N ILE A 20 12.29 -14.04 -15.50
CA ILE A 20 11.24 -13.15 -16.05
C ILE A 20 11.74 -12.27 -17.19
N GLY A 21 13.00 -12.44 -17.62
CA GLY A 21 13.60 -11.60 -18.66
C GLY A 21 13.85 -10.15 -18.22
N PHE A 22 13.79 -9.86 -16.92
CA PHE A 22 14.01 -8.53 -16.39
C PHE A 22 15.38 -8.00 -16.75
N ASN A 23 15.39 -6.87 -17.44
CA ASN A 23 16.63 -6.23 -17.87
C ASN A 23 16.45 -4.71 -17.94
N VAL A 24 17.05 -3.99 -17.02
CA VAL A 24 17.10 -2.54 -16.99
C VAL A 24 18.55 -2.09 -17.13
N ALA A 25 18.79 -1.09 -17.97
CA ALA A 25 20.15 -0.56 -18.20
C ALA A 25 20.77 -0.04 -16.90
N GLU A 26 22.12 -0.10 -16.79
CA GLU A 26 22.86 0.46 -15.64
C GLU A 26 22.55 1.95 -15.41
N ARG A 27 22.38 2.73 -16.49
CA ARG A 27 21.83 4.08 -16.46
C ARG A 27 20.34 4.01 -16.73
N TYR A 28 19.55 4.29 -15.73
CA TYR A 28 18.11 4.25 -15.80
C TYR A 28 17.48 5.25 -14.83
N ASN A 29 16.46 5.95 -15.29
CA ASN A 29 15.63 6.82 -14.49
C ASN A 29 14.19 6.34 -14.57
N ALA A 30 13.56 6.04 -13.45
CA ALA A 30 12.21 5.47 -13.42
C ALA A 30 11.14 6.39 -14.03
N SER A 31 11.44 7.67 -14.27
CA SER A 31 10.53 8.54 -15.00
C SER A 31 10.29 8.08 -16.44
N GLU A 32 11.18 7.27 -17.04
CA GLU A 32 11.00 6.71 -18.37
C GLU A 32 9.71 5.87 -18.48
N ILE A 33 9.24 5.27 -17.39
CA ILE A 33 7.93 4.58 -17.33
C ILE A 33 6.79 5.46 -17.86
N LEU A 34 6.79 6.75 -17.54
CA LEU A 34 5.83 7.70 -18.07
C LEU A 34 6.23 8.20 -19.47
N PHE A 35 7.50 8.57 -19.64
CA PHE A 35 7.97 9.30 -20.84
C PHE A 35 8.12 8.43 -22.08
N ASP A 36 8.35 7.12 -21.95
CA ASP A 36 8.39 6.17 -23.07
C ASP A 36 7.07 6.15 -23.85
N ASN A 37 5.97 6.56 -23.24
CA ASN A 37 4.69 6.68 -23.93
C ASN A 37 4.68 7.75 -25.03
N LEU A 38 5.51 8.80 -24.90
CA LEU A 38 5.66 9.80 -25.96
C LEU A 38 6.37 9.19 -27.17
N ALA A 39 7.45 8.43 -26.94
CA ALA A 39 8.17 7.73 -28.01
C ALA A 39 7.32 6.64 -28.66
N ALA A 40 6.40 6.04 -27.92
CA ALA A 40 5.42 5.07 -28.40
C ALA A 40 4.23 5.70 -29.16
N GLY A 41 4.22 7.04 -29.35
CA GLY A 41 3.18 7.74 -30.09
C GLY A 41 1.86 7.96 -29.32
N ARG A 42 1.88 7.87 -27.98
CA ARG A 42 0.68 7.98 -27.13
C ARG A 42 0.47 9.38 -26.56
N ALA A 43 1.10 10.42 -27.11
CA ALA A 43 1.02 11.78 -26.58
C ALA A 43 -0.42 12.28 -26.39
N ASP A 44 -1.31 12.00 -27.35
CA ASP A 44 -2.71 12.45 -27.30
C ASP A 44 -3.65 11.50 -26.53
N LYS A 45 -3.18 10.34 -26.12
CA LYS A 45 -3.96 9.37 -25.33
C LYS A 45 -4.16 9.89 -23.90
N ILE A 46 -5.38 9.74 -23.37
CA ILE A 46 -5.64 10.08 -21.97
C ILE A 46 -4.86 9.15 -21.05
N ALA A 47 -3.98 9.72 -20.25
CA ALA A 47 -3.22 9.03 -19.22
C ALA A 47 -3.99 8.98 -17.90
N VAL A 48 -4.63 10.10 -17.53
CA VAL A 48 -5.31 10.28 -16.25
C VAL A 48 -6.71 10.81 -16.44
N TYR A 49 -7.67 10.16 -15.80
CA TYR A 49 -9.05 10.63 -15.63
C TYR A 49 -9.24 11.15 -14.22
N THR A 50 -9.79 12.35 -14.05
CA THR A 50 -10.18 12.93 -12.76
C THR A 50 -11.48 13.72 -12.88
N ASP A 51 -12.14 13.98 -11.77
CA ASP A 51 -13.35 14.80 -11.75
C ASP A 51 -13.09 16.27 -12.14
N SER A 52 -11.87 16.76 -11.94
CA SER A 52 -11.46 18.13 -12.33
C SER A 52 -11.04 18.26 -13.78
N GLY A 53 -10.89 17.14 -14.51
CA GLY A 53 -10.49 17.11 -15.92
C GLY A 53 -9.57 15.93 -16.22
N ASN A 54 -9.39 15.65 -17.50
CA ASN A 54 -8.50 14.58 -17.95
C ASN A 54 -7.16 15.17 -18.40
N ALA A 55 -6.10 14.38 -18.29
CA ALA A 55 -4.80 14.73 -18.82
C ALA A 55 -4.31 13.66 -19.80
N SER A 56 -3.85 14.06 -20.97
CA SER A 56 -3.15 13.18 -21.91
C SER A 56 -1.73 12.87 -21.42
N TYR A 57 -1.09 11.86 -22.01
CA TYR A 57 0.32 11.57 -21.75
C TYR A 57 1.22 12.78 -22.06
N GLY A 58 0.95 13.48 -23.18
CA GLY A 58 1.69 14.69 -23.56
C GLY A 58 1.57 15.80 -22.54
N GLU A 59 0.35 16.08 -22.07
CA GLU A 59 0.09 17.08 -21.05
C GLU A 59 0.74 16.69 -19.71
N LEU A 60 0.58 15.45 -19.26
CA LEU A 60 1.17 14.97 -18.01
C LEU A 60 2.71 15.03 -18.03
N CYS A 61 3.34 14.58 -19.12
CA CYS A 61 4.79 14.69 -19.31
C CYS A 61 5.26 16.15 -19.33
N GLY A 62 4.50 17.04 -19.98
CA GLY A 62 4.79 18.47 -20.02
C GLY A 62 4.80 19.08 -18.60
N VAL A 63 3.76 18.80 -17.83
CA VAL A 63 3.69 19.27 -16.42
C VAL A 63 4.79 18.65 -15.57
N ALA A 64 5.11 17.36 -15.74
CA ALA A 64 6.21 16.72 -15.05
C ALA A 64 7.56 17.39 -15.35
N CYS A 65 7.80 17.75 -16.62
CA CYS A 65 8.99 18.54 -17.00
C CYS A 65 9.02 19.91 -16.31
N GLN A 66 7.89 20.62 -16.27
CA GLN A 66 7.80 21.92 -15.58
C GLN A 66 8.10 21.79 -14.09
N VAL A 67 7.57 20.76 -13.40
CA VAL A 67 7.90 20.45 -12.00
C VAL A 67 9.39 20.22 -11.82
N GLY A 68 9.99 19.37 -12.65
CA GLY A 68 11.44 19.08 -12.57
C GLY A 68 12.31 20.32 -12.80
N ASN A 69 11.96 21.16 -13.77
CA ASN A 69 12.65 22.42 -14.04
C ASN A 69 12.49 23.42 -12.88
N ALA A 70 11.30 23.52 -12.31
CA ALA A 70 11.01 24.41 -11.18
C ALA A 70 11.79 23.98 -9.91
N LEU A 71 11.89 22.66 -9.65
CA LEU A 71 12.72 22.10 -8.58
C LEU A 71 14.22 22.39 -8.82
N ALA A 72 14.71 22.19 -10.04
CA ALA A 72 16.10 22.49 -10.40
C ALA A 72 16.43 23.97 -10.20
N GLY A 73 15.47 24.87 -10.48
CA GLY A 73 15.59 26.31 -10.24
C GLY A 73 15.78 26.70 -8.77
N GLN A 74 15.50 25.82 -7.83
CA GLN A 74 15.70 26.06 -6.38
C GLN A 74 17.12 25.73 -5.90
N GLY A 75 18.00 25.25 -6.77
CA GLY A 75 19.39 24.98 -6.42
C GLY A 75 19.61 23.81 -5.45
N LEU A 76 18.69 22.86 -5.45
CA LEU A 76 18.73 21.67 -4.60
C LEU A 76 19.91 20.74 -4.99
N ALA A 77 20.52 20.09 -4.01
CA ALA A 77 21.52 19.07 -4.26
C ALA A 77 20.88 17.82 -4.92
N PRO A 78 21.61 17.05 -5.74
CA PRO A 78 21.13 15.76 -6.24
C PRO A 78 20.61 14.86 -5.10
N PHE A 79 19.55 14.12 -5.37
CA PHE A 79 18.87 13.25 -4.40
C PHE A 79 18.24 13.98 -3.20
N SER A 80 18.06 15.30 -3.25
CA SER A 80 17.25 16.02 -2.26
C SER A 80 15.84 15.46 -2.23
N ARG A 81 15.30 15.31 -1.01
CA ARG A 81 13.96 14.77 -0.81
C ARG A 81 12.93 15.88 -0.97
N ILE A 82 11.86 15.54 -1.70
CA ILE A 82 10.70 16.42 -1.92
C ILE A 82 9.50 15.76 -1.24
N LEU A 83 9.03 16.34 -0.14
CA LEU A 83 7.89 15.78 0.58
C LEU A 83 6.61 16.01 -0.21
N MET A 84 5.79 14.96 -0.35
CA MET A 84 4.53 15.00 -1.09
C MET A 84 3.35 14.65 -0.18
N LEU A 85 2.59 15.67 0.17
CA LEU A 85 1.33 15.57 0.91
C LEU A 85 0.18 15.93 -0.04
N LEU A 86 -0.12 15.02 -0.97
CA LEU A 86 -1.04 15.22 -2.09
C LEU A 86 -2.18 14.20 -2.08
N ASP A 87 -3.35 14.64 -2.51
CA ASP A 87 -4.45 13.74 -2.88
C ASP A 87 -4.25 13.17 -4.29
N ASP A 88 -5.00 12.10 -4.62
CA ASP A 88 -4.94 11.43 -5.91
C ASP A 88 -5.58 12.30 -7.01
N THR A 89 -4.81 13.25 -7.50
CA THR A 89 -5.12 14.18 -8.59
C THR A 89 -4.03 14.10 -9.66
N ALA A 90 -4.21 14.76 -10.82
CA ALA A 90 -3.20 14.79 -11.87
C ALA A 90 -1.88 15.46 -11.44
N ALA A 91 -1.90 16.31 -10.41
CA ALA A 91 -0.70 16.92 -9.85
C ALA A 91 0.23 15.88 -9.19
N TYR A 92 -0.31 14.81 -8.62
CA TYR A 92 0.51 13.81 -7.92
C TYR A 92 1.46 13.05 -8.85
N PRO A 93 1.01 12.36 -9.92
CA PRO A 93 1.93 11.72 -10.85
C PRO A 93 2.88 12.73 -11.52
N ALA A 94 2.43 13.94 -11.85
CA ALA A 94 3.30 14.98 -12.39
C ALA A 94 4.43 15.36 -11.42
N ALA A 95 4.12 15.49 -10.12
CA ALA A 95 5.10 15.79 -9.09
C ALA A 95 6.10 14.64 -8.89
N ILE A 96 5.61 13.38 -8.82
CA ILE A 96 6.45 12.19 -8.67
C ILE A 96 7.45 12.09 -9.82
N PHE A 97 6.96 12.05 -11.06
CA PHE A 97 7.81 11.85 -12.24
C PHE A 97 8.69 13.07 -12.53
N GLY A 98 8.20 14.28 -12.25
CA GLY A 98 8.99 15.50 -12.40
C GLY A 98 10.17 15.54 -11.43
N ALA A 99 9.96 15.20 -10.16
CA ALA A 99 11.04 15.11 -9.18
C ALA A 99 12.06 14.04 -9.57
N MET A 100 11.61 12.80 -9.89
CA MET A 100 12.50 11.72 -10.32
C MET A 100 13.28 12.07 -11.59
N ARG A 101 12.62 12.69 -12.59
CA ARG A 101 13.26 13.07 -13.84
C ARG A 101 14.37 14.09 -13.64
N ALA A 102 14.21 15.00 -12.67
CA ALA A 102 15.22 15.99 -12.30
C ALA A 102 16.29 15.44 -11.34
N GLY A 103 16.25 14.17 -10.93
CA GLY A 103 17.21 13.54 -10.02
C GLY A 103 16.95 13.83 -8.55
N TYR A 104 15.72 14.18 -8.20
CA TYR A 104 15.25 14.34 -6.81
C TYR A 104 14.41 13.16 -6.36
N VAL A 105 14.20 13.04 -5.05
CA VAL A 105 13.56 11.89 -4.42
C VAL A 105 12.20 12.29 -3.84
N PRO A 106 11.08 11.96 -4.51
CA PRO A 106 9.75 12.13 -3.93
C PRO A 106 9.60 11.26 -2.68
N VAL A 107 9.06 11.87 -1.61
CA VAL A 107 8.77 11.23 -0.34
C VAL A 107 7.25 11.28 -0.13
N LEU A 108 6.61 10.15 -0.29
CA LEU A 108 5.15 10.05 -0.29
C LEU A 108 4.65 9.81 1.14
N ILE A 109 3.76 10.68 1.63
CA ILE A 109 3.19 10.57 2.96
C ILE A 109 1.67 10.53 2.95
N ASN A 110 1.11 9.88 3.96
CA ASN A 110 -0.33 9.72 4.12
C ASN A 110 -1.02 11.06 4.41
N THR A 111 -2.02 11.43 3.63
CA THR A 111 -2.82 12.66 3.78
C THR A 111 -3.65 12.72 5.06
N LEU A 112 -3.84 11.58 5.73
CA LEU A 112 -4.53 11.48 7.02
C LEU A 112 -3.58 11.62 8.22
N SER A 113 -2.30 11.91 7.98
CA SER A 113 -1.32 12.07 9.06
C SER A 113 -1.63 13.31 9.89
N PRO A 114 -1.63 13.20 11.22
CA PRO A 114 -1.75 14.35 12.10
C PRO A 114 -0.48 15.23 12.07
N PRO A 115 -0.53 16.48 12.53
CA PRO A 115 0.58 17.43 12.45
C PRO A 115 1.90 16.94 13.05
N ASP A 116 1.87 16.21 14.15
CA ASP A 116 3.06 15.64 14.80
C ASP A 116 3.76 14.57 13.95
N LEU A 117 3.01 13.82 13.16
CA LEU A 117 3.59 12.88 12.18
C LEU A 117 4.11 13.61 10.94
N ILE A 118 3.47 14.69 10.50
CA ILE A 118 3.97 15.51 9.39
C ILE A 118 5.31 16.13 9.79
N GLN A 119 5.42 16.70 11.01
CA GLN A 119 6.68 17.20 11.55
C GLN A 119 7.75 16.11 11.53
N TYR A 120 7.42 14.92 12.04
CA TYR A 120 8.35 13.79 12.04
C TYR A 120 8.82 13.42 10.62
N TYR A 121 7.95 13.40 9.63
CA TYR A 121 8.35 13.08 8.24
C TYR A 121 9.27 14.16 7.66
N LEU A 122 9.04 15.42 7.97
CA LEU A 122 9.91 16.52 7.58
C LEU A 122 11.30 16.40 8.22
N GLU A 123 11.37 16.11 9.53
CA GLU A 123 12.62 15.90 10.26
C GLU A 123 13.39 14.66 9.75
N ASP A 124 12.69 13.52 9.63
CA ASP A 124 13.32 12.24 9.24
C ASP A 124 13.82 12.27 7.79
N SER A 125 13.06 12.90 6.87
CA SER A 125 13.46 13.03 5.47
C SER A 125 14.48 14.14 5.23
N GLY A 126 14.50 15.19 6.06
CA GLY A 126 15.27 16.41 5.81
C GLY A 126 14.84 17.10 4.50
N ALA A 127 13.54 17.03 4.18
CA ALA A 127 13.00 17.67 2.98
C ALA A 127 13.01 19.19 3.13
N THR A 128 13.57 19.89 2.15
CA THR A 128 13.62 21.35 2.10
C THR A 128 12.48 21.94 1.28
N VAL A 129 11.81 21.12 0.46
CA VAL A 129 10.64 21.46 -0.35
C VAL A 129 9.52 20.47 -0.05
N ALA A 130 8.31 20.97 0.12
CA ALA A 130 7.10 20.16 0.19
C ALA A 130 6.10 20.60 -0.89
N ILE A 131 5.46 19.62 -1.55
CA ILE A 131 4.33 19.86 -2.43
C ILE A 131 3.09 19.36 -1.71
N VAL A 132 2.13 20.25 -1.49
CA VAL A 132 1.04 20.03 -0.54
C VAL A 132 -0.31 20.34 -1.19
N GLU A 133 -1.27 19.45 -1.01
CA GLU A 133 -2.65 19.66 -1.41
C GLU A 133 -3.24 20.90 -0.68
N SER A 134 -3.92 21.77 -1.39
CA SER A 134 -4.47 23.03 -0.83
C SER A 134 -5.30 22.78 0.43
N GLY A 135 -6.14 21.76 0.44
CA GLY A 135 -6.96 21.40 1.60
C GLY A 135 -6.16 20.94 2.83
N LEU A 136 -4.88 20.58 2.66
CA LEU A 136 -3.98 20.10 3.72
C LEU A 136 -2.97 21.17 4.17
N ALA A 137 -2.86 22.28 3.46
CA ALA A 137 -1.98 23.39 3.83
C ALA A 137 -2.18 23.91 5.27
N PRO A 138 -3.42 23.95 5.84
CA PRO A 138 -3.64 24.34 7.24
C PRO A 138 -2.92 23.46 8.27
N LEU A 139 -2.47 22.26 7.93
CA LEU A 139 -1.70 21.38 8.82
C LEU A 139 -0.25 21.84 9.02
N LEU A 140 0.26 22.70 8.14
CA LEU A 140 1.61 23.26 8.22
C LEU A 140 1.62 24.53 9.07
N THR A 141 1.55 24.35 10.38
CA THR A 141 1.66 25.44 11.38
C THR A 141 3.14 25.71 11.73
N ASP A 142 3.42 26.82 12.41
CA ASP A 142 4.78 27.09 12.93
C ASP A 142 5.31 25.94 13.80
N GLU A 143 4.43 25.29 14.57
CA GLU A 143 4.79 24.12 15.38
C GLU A 143 5.13 22.91 14.50
N THR A 144 4.37 22.65 13.45
CA THR A 144 4.60 21.52 12.53
C THR A 144 5.91 21.65 11.77
N VAL A 145 6.34 22.87 11.42
CA VAL A 145 7.59 23.10 10.68
C VAL A 145 8.78 23.40 11.59
N ALA A 146 8.56 23.60 12.88
CA ALA A 146 9.62 23.92 13.84
C ALA A 146 10.68 22.80 13.90
N GLY A 147 11.97 23.20 13.81
CA GLY A 147 13.08 22.25 13.87
C GLY A 147 13.33 21.44 12.61
N THR A 148 12.54 21.65 11.56
CA THR A 148 12.69 20.98 10.26
C THR A 148 13.60 21.80 9.30
N GLU A 149 14.02 21.19 8.19
CA GLU A 149 14.78 21.88 7.15
C GLU A 149 13.89 22.48 6.05
N LEU A 150 12.56 22.44 6.20
CA LEU A 150 11.60 22.91 5.20
C LEU A 150 11.76 24.41 4.93
N GLN A 151 11.92 24.77 3.66
CA GLN A 151 12.15 26.16 3.22
C GLN A 151 11.04 26.66 2.30
N THR A 152 10.48 25.77 1.48
CA THR A 152 9.47 26.12 0.47
C THR A 152 8.33 25.13 0.47
N VAL A 153 7.12 25.65 0.43
CA VAL A 153 5.89 24.87 0.24
C VAL A 153 5.25 25.28 -1.08
N VAL A 154 4.95 24.28 -1.92
CA VAL A 154 4.21 24.48 -3.17
C VAL A 154 2.79 23.96 -2.96
N ILE A 155 1.79 24.83 -3.13
CA ILE A 155 0.37 24.52 -2.92
C ILE A 155 -0.26 24.08 -4.23
N ALA A 156 -0.66 22.83 -4.29
CA ALA A 156 -1.35 22.22 -5.44
C ALA A 156 -2.88 22.32 -5.28
N ASN A 157 -3.59 22.41 -6.40
CA ASN A 157 -5.05 22.36 -6.50
C ASN A 157 -5.81 23.41 -5.66
N GLY A 158 -5.26 24.62 -5.59
CA GLY A 158 -5.90 25.74 -4.90
C GLY A 158 -4.91 26.82 -4.48
N ASP A 159 -5.35 27.68 -3.58
CA ASP A 159 -4.64 28.90 -3.18
C ASP A 159 -4.57 29.09 -1.64
N ALA A 160 -4.76 28.01 -0.88
CA ALA A 160 -4.61 28.07 0.56
C ALA A 160 -3.17 28.47 0.94
N VAL A 161 -3.06 29.28 2.00
CA VAL A 161 -1.77 29.69 2.55
C VAL A 161 -1.54 28.91 3.84
N PRO A 162 -0.40 28.23 4.01
CA PRO A 162 -0.09 27.58 5.28
C PRO A 162 0.00 28.60 6.41
N PRO A 163 -0.41 28.26 7.65
CA PRO A 163 -0.29 29.16 8.80
C PRO A 163 1.15 29.51 9.18
N ALA A 164 2.11 28.62 8.86
CA ALA A 164 3.52 28.83 9.14
C ALA A 164 4.11 30.00 8.34
N ASP A 165 5.02 30.74 8.94
CA ASP A 165 5.83 31.77 8.26
C ASP A 165 6.91 31.11 7.40
N ILE A 166 6.51 30.61 6.23
CA ILE A 166 7.35 29.88 5.28
C ILE A 166 7.11 30.36 3.84
N ASN A 167 8.13 30.29 2.99
CA ASN A 167 7.97 30.60 1.59
C ASN A 167 6.92 29.67 0.95
N SER A 168 5.81 30.26 0.51
CA SER A 168 4.68 29.54 -0.06
C SER A 168 4.42 29.98 -1.49
N LEU A 169 4.36 29.01 -2.41
CA LEU A 169 4.15 29.24 -3.83
C LEU A 169 2.90 28.50 -4.29
N ARG A 170 2.09 29.11 -5.14
CA ARG A 170 1.00 28.40 -5.81
C ARG A 170 1.54 27.54 -6.94
N TRP A 171 0.98 26.38 -7.12
CA TRP A 171 1.38 25.42 -8.17
C TRP A 171 1.44 26.06 -9.56
N ASP A 172 0.36 26.77 -9.96
CA ASP A 172 0.29 27.36 -11.29
C ASP A 172 1.33 28.47 -11.49
N ASP A 173 1.55 29.29 -10.46
CA ASP A 173 2.55 30.38 -10.50
C ASP A 173 3.97 29.81 -10.51
N TRP A 174 4.22 28.74 -9.76
CA TRP A 174 5.50 28.07 -9.67
C TRP A 174 5.90 27.38 -10.99
N LEU A 175 4.92 26.85 -11.72
CA LEU A 175 5.12 26.23 -13.03
C LEU A 175 5.10 27.24 -14.19
N ALA A 176 4.59 28.45 -13.96
CA ALA A 176 4.47 29.46 -15.01
C ALA A 176 5.83 29.78 -15.64
N GLY A 177 5.92 29.66 -16.98
CA GLY A 177 7.13 29.94 -17.72
C GLY A 177 8.22 28.85 -17.65
N GLN A 178 7.99 27.78 -16.91
CA GLN A 178 8.90 26.63 -16.90
C GLN A 178 8.80 25.85 -18.24
N SER A 179 9.94 25.32 -18.69
CA SER A 179 10.01 24.51 -19.90
C SER A 179 9.22 23.21 -19.75
N THR A 180 8.46 22.83 -20.77
CA THR A 180 7.81 21.51 -20.89
C THR A 180 8.74 20.42 -21.42
N ALA A 181 10.03 20.70 -21.54
CA ALA A 181 11.07 19.75 -21.92
C ALA A 181 12.13 19.68 -20.81
N LEU A 182 12.47 18.47 -20.41
CA LEU A 182 13.49 18.16 -19.44
C LEU A 182 14.11 16.79 -19.78
N ALA A 183 15.43 16.75 -19.95
CA ALA A 183 16.12 15.46 -20.05
C ALA A 183 16.13 14.75 -18.69
N ALA A 184 16.04 13.43 -18.69
CA ALA A 184 16.18 12.67 -17.46
C ALA A 184 17.59 12.87 -16.85
N ALA A 185 17.63 13.03 -15.55
CA ALA A 185 18.91 13.05 -14.83
C ALA A 185 19.67 11.73 -15.05
N GLU A 186 21.00 11.83 -15.07
CA GLU A 186 21.87 10.66 -15.24
C GLU A 186 21.92 9.82 -13.95
N THR A 187 20.82 9.14 -13.62
CA THR A 187 20.73 8.23 -12.49
C THR A 187 21.14 6.81 -12.90
N GLY A 188 21.69 6.07 -11.94
CA GLY A 188 21.85 4.63 -12.05
C GLY A 188 20.56 3.89 -11.68
N ARG A 189 20.37 2.68 -12.21
CA ARG A 189 19.23 1.82 -11.85
C ARG A 189 19.12 1.56 -10.35
N ASP A 190 20.25 1.50 -9.66
CA ASP A 190 20.36 1.23 -8.23
C ASP A 190 20.45 2.53 -7.39
N ASP A 191 20.24 3.68 -8.00
CA ASP A 191 20.11 4.93 -7.27
C ASP A 191 18.73 5.06 -6.60
N MET A 192 18.67 5.80 -5.50
CA MET A 192 17.45 6.09 -4.77
C MET A 192 16.47 6.88 -5.63
N ALA A 193 15.26 6.33 -5.82
CA ALA A 193 14.23 6.91 -6.67
C ALA A 193 13.12 7.61 -5.87
N PHE A 194 12.60 6.98 -4.84
CA PHE A 194 11.52 7.51 -4.01
C PHE A 194 11.48 6.82 -2.65
N TRP A 195 10.67 7.38 -1.73
CA TRP A 195 10.40 6.78 -0.42
C TRP A 195 8.91 6.69 -0.17
N MET A 196 8.57 5.69 0.63
CA MET A 196 7.28 5.56 1.28
C MET A 196 7.47 5.31 2.76
N TYR A 197 6.49 5.70 3.57
CA TYR A 197 6.50 5.39 4.99
C TYR A 197 5.56 4.24 5.30
N SER A 198 6.05 3.25 6.06
CA SER A 198 5.20 2.22 6.66
C SER A 198 5.03 2.44 8.16
N SER A 199 3.80 2.25 8.65
CA SER A 199 3.54 2.18 10.08
C SER A 199 4.07 0.85 10.61
N GLY A 200 5.12 0.88 11.44
CA GLY A 200 5.53 -0.31 12.19
C GLY A 200 4.50 -0.67 13.28
N SER A 201 4.38 -1.95 13.62
CA SER A 201 3.55 -2.42 14.75
C SER A 201 3.99 -1.86 16.11
N THR A 202 5.20 -1.32 16.19
CA THR A 202 5.81 -0.81 17.43
C THR A 202 6.64 0.44 17.13
N GLY A 203 6.03 1.64 17.09
CA GLY A 203 6.78 2.89 17.02
C GLY A 203 6.43 3.82 15.86
N ARG A 204 7.27 4.83 15.66
CA ARG A 204 7.09 5.82 14.57
C ARG A 204 7.29 5.19 13.20
N PRO A 205 6.65 5.71 12.13
CA PRO A 205 6.81 5.23 10.77
C PRO A 205 8.27 5.21 10.30
N LYS A 206 8.59 4.30 9.41
CA LYS A 206 9.93 4.13 8.84
C LYS A 206 9.91 4.50 7.37
N GLY A 207 10.85 5.36 6.93
CA GLY A 207 11.07 5.69 5.53
C GLY A 207 11.72 4.50 4.82
N ILE A 208 11.02 3.93 3.85
CA ILE A 208 11.47 2.79 3.05
C ILE A 208 12.01 3.34 1.74
N VAL A 209 13.28 3.09 1.50
CA VAL A 209 13.97 3.57 0.29
C VAL A 209 13.70 2.61 -0.86
N HIS A 210 13.27 3.13 -2.01
CA HIS A 210 13.14 2.38 -3.25
C HIS A 210 14.07 2.92 -4.34
N LEU A 211 14.48 2.03 -5.23
CA LEU A 211 15.43 2.29 -6.29
C LEU A 211 14.72 2.50 -7.63
N HIS A 212 15.42 3.07 -8.61
CA HIS A 212 14.81 3.34 -9.91
C HIS A 212 14.32 2.06 -10.61
N HIS A 213 15.02 0.92 -10.48
CA HIS A 213 14.61 -0.31 -11.14
C HIS A 213 13.42 -1.03 -10.47
N ASP A 214 13.11 -0.74 -9.20
CA ASP A 214 12.06 -1.43 -8.45
C ASP A 214 10.68 -1.33 -9.12
N MET A 215 10.36 -0.15 -9.68
CA MET A 215 9.09 0.05 -10.39
C MET A 215 8.99 -0.85 -11.62
N ALA A 216 10.03 -0.87 -12.46
CA ALA A 216 10.05 -1.72 -13.65
C ALA A 216 10.00 -3.22 -13.27
N TYR A 217 10.68 -3.61 -12.20
CA TYR A 217 10.64 -5.00 -11.72
C TYR A 217 9.25 -5.44 -11.27
N THR A 218 8.55 -4.63 -10.50
CA THR A 218 7.18 -4.94 -10.06
C THR A 218 6.19 -4.98 -11.22
N HIS A 219 6.43 -4.17 -12.26
CA HIS A 219 5.66 -4.21 -13.48
C HIS A 219 5.85 -5.55 -14.21
N ASP A 220 7.11 -5.93 -14.50
CA ASP A 220 7.42 -7.14 -15.27
C ASP A 220 6.98 -8.41 -14.52
N SER A 221 7.14 -8.45 -13.21
CA SER A 221 6.77 -9.60 -12.38
C SER A 221 5.25 -9.73 -12.17
N TYR A 222 4.58 -8.65 -11.74
CA TYR A 222 3.17 -8.72 -11.32
C TYR A 222 2.18 -8.21 -12.37
N ALA A 223 2.38 -7.00 -12.89
CA ALA A 223 1.39 -6.42 -13.78
C ALA A 223 1.30 -7.16 -15.13
N GLN A 224 2.43 -7.57 -15.68
CA GLN A 224 2.45 -8.38 -16.91
C GLN A 224 2.03 -9.82 -16.66
N GLU A 225 2.58 -10.49 -15.64
CA GLU A 225 2.40 -11.92 -15.45
C GLU A 225 1.05 -12.28 -14.84
N ILE A 226 0.55 -11.50 -13.89
CA ILE A 226 -0.71 -11.79 -13.19
C ILE A 226 -1.87 -10.98 -13.74
N LEU A 227 -1.73 -9.65 -13.84
CA LEU A 227 -2.83 -8.77 -14.26
C LEU A 227 -3.05 -8.81 -15.77
N LYS A 228 -2.04 -9.22 -16.55
CA LYS A 228 -2.04 -9.18 -18.02
C LYS A 228 -2.48 -7.81 -18.51
N LEU A 229 -1.87 -6.78 -17.92
CA LEU A 229 -2.23 -5.38 -18.19
C LEU A 229 -1.79 -4.97 -19.59
N GLY A 230 -2.66 -4.31 -20.32
CA GLY A 230 -2.43 -3.81 -21.66
C GLY A 230 -2.77 -2.34 -21.82
N GLU A 231 -2.41 -1.76 -22.96
CA GLU A 231 -2.62 -0.32 -23.21
C GLU A 231 -4.09 0.11 -23.25
N ASP A 232 -5.01 -0.82 -23.55
CA ASP A 232 -6.45 -0.54 -23.59
C ASP A 232 -7.12 -0.58 -22.21
N ASP A 233 -6.37 -0.96 -21.17
CA ASP A 233 -6.91 -1.01 -19.82
C ASP A 233 -7.07 0.38 -19.21
N ILE A 234 -8.06 0.48 -18.33
CA ILE A 234 -8.27 1.63 -17.44
C ILE A 234 -8.21 1.11 -16.01
N CYS A 235 -7.16 1.49 -15.29
CA CYS A 235 -6.96 1.12 -13.90
C CYS A 235 -7.73 2.05 -12.97
N PHE A 236 -8.41 1.50 -11.98
CA PHE A 236 -9.01 2.29 -10.90
C PHE A 236 -8.63 1.70 -9.55
N SER A 237 -7.88 2.49 -8.77
CA SER A 237 -7.42 2.12 -7.43
C SER A 237 -7.89 3.13 -6.40
N PRO A 238 -9.01 2.88 -5.71
CA PRO A 238 -9.38 3.65 -4.53
C PRO A 238 -8.34 3.65 -3.40
N PRO A 239 -7.57 2.55 -3.15
CA PRO A 239 -6.34 2.63 -2.35
C PRO A 239 -5.37 3.68 -2.90
N LYS A 240 -4.90 4.59 -2.01
CA LYS A 240 -4.20 5.83 -2.35
C LYS A 240 -2.76 5.63 -2.82
N ILE A 241 -2.27 6.55 -3.65
CA ILE A 241 -0.91 6.56 -4.24
C ILE A 241 0.19 6.54 -3.18
N PHE A 242 0.01 7.15 -2.02
CA PHE A 242 1.02 7.14 -0.95
C PHE A 242 1.19 5.77 -0.25
N PHE A 243 0.36 4.77 -0.57
CA PHE A 243 0.58 3.37 -0.20
C PHE A 243 1.19 2.59 -1.36
N ALA A 244 2.08 1.66 -1.08
CA ALA A 244 2.75 0.84 -2.09
C ALA A 244 1.76 0.15 -3.05
N TYR A 245 0.64 -0.38 -2.53
CA TYR A 245 -0.41 -0.99 -3.32
C TYR A 245 -1.04 0.03 -4.31
N GLY A 246 -1.48 1.17 -3.81
CA GLY A 246 -2.05 2.23 -4.66
C GLY A 246 -1.04 2.84 -5.62
N PHE A 247 0.23 2.94 -5.23
CA PHE A 247 1.32 3.43 -6.07
C PHE A 247 1.53 2.53 -7.30
N GLY A 248 1.66 1.23 -7.09
CA GLY A 248 1.76 0.28 -8.20
C GLY A 248 0.56 0.37 -9.15
N ASN A 249 -0.63 0.32 -8.57
CA ASN A 249 -1.90 0.28 -9.31
C ASN A 249 -2.20 1.56 -10.11
N SER A 250 -1.77 2.73 -9.59
CA SER A 250 -2.12 4.04 -10.18
C SER A 250 -0.95 4.73 -10.88
N ILE A 251 0.29 4.37 -10.57
CA ILE A 251 1.50 5.02 -11.10
C ILE A 251 2.31 4.04 -11.94
N THR A 252 2.83 2.97 -11.33
CA THR A 252 3.77 2.07 -12.02
C THR A 252 3.11 1.35 -13.17
N PHE A 253 2.03 0.61 -12.90
CA PHE A 253 1.49 -0.37 -13.84
C PHE A 253 0.80 0.27 -15.05
N PRO A 254 -0.13 1.23 -14.89
CA PRO A 254 -0.79 1.82 -16.05
C PRO A 254 0.20 2.53 -16.98
N PHE A 255 1.12 3.31 -16.43
CA PHE A 255 2.04 4.09 -17.27
C PHE A 255 3.11 3.23 -17.94
N SER A 256 3.47 2.06 -17.37
CA SER A 256 4.42 1.13 -18.01
C SER A 256 3.91 0.54 -19.32
N VAL A 257 2.60 0.40 -19.51
CA VAL A 257 2.00 -0.19 -20.72
C VAL A 257 1.26 0.84 -21.58
N GLY A 258 1.19 2.09 -21.16
CA GLY A 258 0.40 3.11 -21.81
C GLY A 258 -1.11 2.99 -21.59
N ALA A 259 -1.53 2.34 -20.50
CA ALA A 259 -2.91 2.30 -20.02
C ALA A 259 -3.33 3.64 -19.42
N SER A 260 -4.61 3.77 -19.09
CA SER A 260 -5.14 4.94 -18.38
C SER A 260 -5.37 4.63 -16.91
N VAL A 261 -5.41 5.67 -16.09
CA VAL A 261 -5.76 5.54 -14.66
C VAL A 261 -6.88 6.51 -14.29
N VAL A 262 -7.79 6.07 -13.43
CA VAL A 262 -8.77 6.92 -12.76
C VAL A 262 -8.22 7.30 -11.39
N LEU A 263 -8.04 8.59 -11.15
CA LEU A 263 -7.63 9.13 -9.85
C LEU A 263 -8.84 9.81 -9.19
N ASN A 264 -9.07 9.46 -7.94
CA ASN A 264 -10.18 9.95 -7.14
C ASN A 264 -9.65 10.59 -5.86
N ALA A 265 -9.72 11.92 -5.77
CA ALA A 265 -9.35 12.66 -4.57
C ALA A 265 -10.29 12.34 -3.39
N GLY A 266 -9.84 12.61 -2.18
CA GLY A 266 -10.61 12.38 -0.96
C GLY A 266 -10.73 10.90 -0.57
N ARG A 267 -11.64 10.61 0.37
CA ARG A 267 -11.85 9.24 0.85
C ARG A 267 -12.63 8.40 -0.16
N PRO A 268 -12.25 7.12 -0.38
CA PRO A 268 -13.03 6.23 -1.23
C PRO A 268 -14.32 5.78 -0.51
N GLU A 269 -15.41 6.44 -0.81
CA GLU A 269 -16.75 6.08 -0.35
C GLU A 269 -17.52 5.37 -1.46
N PRO A 270 -18.49 4.48 -1.17
CA PRO A 270 -19.25 3.76 -2.17
C PRO A 270 -19.82 4.65 -3.27
N LYS A 271 -20.39 5.79 -2.91
CA LYS A 271 -20.95 6.77 -3.85
C LYS A 271 -19.92 7.28 -4.85
N SER A 272 -18.73 7.68 -4.40
CA SER A 272 -17.67 8.18 -5.28
C SER A 272 -17.08 7.08 -6.15
N VAL A 273 -16.94 5.87 -5.60
CA VAL A 273 -16.42 4.71 -6.34
C VAL A 273 -17.39 4.29 -7.44
N PHE A 274 -18.68 4.14 -7.16
CA PHE A 274 -19.67 3.80 -8.18
C PHE A 274 -19.82 4.89 -9.25
N ALA A 275 -19.79 6.17 -8.87
CA ALA A 275 -19.81 7.28 -9.82
C ALA A 275 -18.59 7.25 -10.76
N ALA A 276 -17.40 6.95 -10.23
CA ALA A 276 -16.19 6.80 -11.05
C ALA A 276 -16.28 5.59 -12.00
N ILE A 277 -16.82 4.45 -11.54
CA ILE A 277 -17.03 3.26 -12.38
C ILE A 277 -18.02 3.57 -13.51
N GLU A 278 -19.13 4.21 -13.21
CA GLU A 278 -20.15 4.59 -14.21
C GLU A 278 -19.58 5.54 -15.25
N ARG A 279 -18.83 6.57 -14.81
CA ARG A 279 -18.31 7.63 -15.67
C ARG A 279 -17.14 7.21 -16.54
N TYR A 280 -16.17 6.50 -15.95
CA TYR A 280 -14.88 6.23 -16.60
C TYR A 280 -14.72 4.79 -17.09
N ARG A 281 -15.63 3.90 -16.71
CA ARG A 281 -15.68 2.50 -17.19
C ARG A 281 -14.35 1.76 -17.01
N PRO A 282 -13.75 1.74 -15.79
CA PRO A 282 -12.47 1.05 -15.56
C PRO A 282 -12.57 -0.44 -15.89
N THR A 283 -11.47 -1.00 -16.38
CA THR A 283 -11.37 -2.43 -16.73
C THR A 283 -10.79 -3.25 -15.58
N ILE A 284 -10.01 -2.62 -14.70
CA ILE A 284 -9.44 -3.25 -13.50
C ILE A 284 -9.82 -2.39 -12.28
N LEU A 285 -10.41 -3.04 -11.29
CA LEU A 285 -10.75 -2.44 -10.00
C LEU A 285 -9.85 -3.03 -8.91
N PHE A 286 -9.03 -2.18 -8.30
CA PHE A 286 -8.23 -2.53 -7.14
C PHE A 286 -8.94 -2.09 -5.86
N GLY A 287 -9.06 -2.97 -4.90
CA GLY A 287 -9.74 -2.67 -3.65
C GLY A 287 -9.09 -3.33 -2.45
N LEU A 288 -9.75 -3.17 -1.32
CA LEU A 288 -9.47 -3.86 -0.06
C LEU A 288 -10.74 -4.62 0.32
N PRO A 289 -10.68 -5.71 1.11
CA PRO A 289 -11.89 -6.39 1.58
C PRO A 289 -12.90 -5.46 2.24
N THR A 290 -12.43 -4.52 3.06
CA THR A 290 -13.28 -3.50 3.68
C THR A 290 -14.00 -2.61 2.68
N LEU A 291 -13.36 -2.23 1.56
CA LEU A 291 -14.01 -1.47 0.49
C LEU A 291 -15.03 -2.31 -0.27
N TYR A 292 -14.68 -3.54 -0.67
CA TYR A 292 -15.61 -4.44 -1.35
C TYR A 292 -16.86 -4.71 -0.50
N ASN A 293 -16.68 -4.89 0.81
CA ASN A 293 -17.80 -5.06 1.74
C ASN A 293 -18.66 -3.79 1.82
N ALA A 294 -18.05 -2.61 1.87
CA ALA A 294 -18.79 -1.35 1.87
C ALA A 294 -19.60 -1.16 0.58
N LEU A 295 -19.00 -1.47 -0.59
CA LEU A 295 -19.69 -1.41 -1.88
C LEU A 295 -20.88 -2.37 -1.97
N LEU A 296 -20.73 -3.60 -1.45
CA LEU A 296 -21.82 -4.59 -1.44
C LEU A 296 -23.02 -4.16 -0.59
N ASN A 297 -22.76 -3.51 0.54
CA ASN A 297 -23.78 -3.12 1.52
C ASN A 297 -24.39 -1.72 1.26
N ASP A 298 -23.95 -1.03 0.21
CA ASP A 298 -24.50 0.28 -0.17
C ASP A 298 -25.74 0.11 -1.07
N GLU A 299 -26.72 1.01 -0.92
CA GLU A 299 -27.96 1.02 -1.71
C GLU A 299 -27.72 1.15 -3.22
N LEU A 300 -26.61 1.77 -3.62
CA LEU A 300 -26.20 1.91 -5.02
C LEU A 300 -25.77 0.59 -5.64
N SER A 301 -25.36 -0.39 -4.83
CA SER A 301 -24.96 -1.72 -5.29
C SER A 301 -26.01 -2.36 -6.19
N ASP A 302 -27.30 -2.19 -5.89
CA ASP A 302 -28.40 -2.77 -6.67
C ASP A 302 -28.54 -2.20 -8.08
N LYS A 303 -27.99 -1.04 -8.34
CA LYS A 303 -28.07 -0.32 -9.63
C LYS A 303 -26.73 -0.23 -10.35
N ALA A 304 -25.64 -0.58 -9.67
CA ALA A 304 -24.29 -0.43 -10.19
C ALA A 304 -24.03 -1.40 -11.37
N ASP A 305 -23.50 -0.86 -12.45
CA ASP A 305 -23.06 -1.64 -13.62
C ASP A 305 -21.53 -1.74 -13.64
N LEU A 306 -21.02 -2.93 -13.27
CA LEU A 306 -19.61 -3.26 -13.30
C LEU A 306 -19.22 -4.08 -14.55
N SER A 307 -20.05 -4.13 -15.58
CA SER A 307 -19.79 -4.94 -16.78
C SER A 307 -18.51 -4.55 -17.55
N CYS A 308 -18.00 -3.34 -17.31
CA CYS A 308 -16.71 -2.90 -17.86
C CYS A 308 -15.51 -3.55 -17.16
N VAL A 309 -15.67 -3.97 -15.89
CA VAL A 309 -14.58 -4.52 -15.08
C VAL A 309 -14.31 -5.96 -15.50
N ARG A 310 -13.10 -6.24 -15.96
CA ARG A 310 -12.63 -7.59 -16.29
C ARG A 310 -11.93 -8.29 -15.14
N LEU A 311 -11.45 -7.52 -14.15
CA LEU A 311 -10.67 -8.02 -13.03
C LEU A 311 -10.85 -7.18 -11.78
N CYS A 312 -11.18 -7.83 -10.66
CA CYS A 312 -11.11 -7.24 -9.33
C CYS A 312 -9.91 -7.81 -8.58
N VAL A 313 -9.15 -6.94 -7.91
CA VAL A 313 -7.95 -7.31 -7.14
C VAL A 313 -8.11 -6.84 -5.70
N SER A 314 -7.76 -7.68 -4.74
CA SER A 314 -7.77 -7.36 -3.32
C SER A 314 -6.41 -7.62 -2.69
N ALA A 315 -5.99 -6.76 -1.78
CA ALA A 315 -4.76 -6.94 -1.01
C ALA A 315 -4.85 -6.27 0.37
N ALA A 316 -3.78 -6.34 1.13
CA ALA A 316 -3.57 -5.72 2.44
C ALA A 316 -4.38 -6.29 3.62
N GLU A 317 -5.49 -6.96 3.39
CA GLU A 317 -6.34 -7.64 4.36
C GLU A 317 -6.76 -9.01 3.80
N THR A 318 -7.11 -9.96 4.67
CA THR A 318 -7.57 -11.29 4.22
C THR A 318 -8.99 -11.21 3.69
N LEU A 319 -9.23 -11.76 2.50
CA LEU A 319 -10.54 -11.85 1.86
C LEU A 319 -11.32 -13.05 2.42
N SER A 320 -12.46 -12.81 3.06
CA SER A 320 -13.33 -13.90 3.56
C SER A 320 -14.07 -14.61 2.41
N ASN A 321 -14.38 -15.89 2.64
CA ASN A 321 -15.18 -16.68 1.68
C ASN A 321 -16.58 -16.08 1.46
N GLU A 322 -17.18 -15.54 2.49
CA GLU A 322 -18.51 -14.94 2.48
C GLU A 322 -18.53 -13.69 1.59
N LEU A 323 -17.55 -12.79 1.78
CA LEU A 323 -17.40 -11.59 0.97
C LEU A 323 -17.15 -11.93 -0.50
N PHE A 324 -16.24 -12.89 -0.77
CA PHE A 324 -15.96 -13.34 -2.13
C PHE A 324 -17.25 -13.86 -2.82
N LYS A 325 -17.98 -14.77 -2.17
CA LYS A 325 -19.23 -15.35 -2.71
C LYS A 325 -20.31 -14.29 -2.90
N ALA A 326 -20.46 -13.37 -1.95
CA ALA A 326 -21.44 -12.30 -2.04
C ALA A 326 -21.14 -11.37 -3.23
N TRP A 327 -19.86 -11.01 -3.43
CA TRP A 327 -19.42 -10.21 -4.58
C TRP A 327 -19.65 -10.93 -5.91
N GLN A 328 -19.24 -12.20 -5.99
CA GLN A 328 -19.42 -13.02 -7.19
C GLN A 328 -20.92 -13.20 -7.53
N ASN A 329 -21.76 -13.47 -6.54
CA ASN A 329 -23.21 -13.59 -6.74
C ASN A 329 -23.83 -12.28 -7.21
N ARG A 330 -23.32 -11.13 -6.72
CA ARG A 330 -23.89 -9.81 -7.02
C ARG A 330 -23.45 -9.28 -8.38
N PHE A 331 -22.17 -9.38 -8.72
CA PHE A 331 -21.59 -8.75 -9.90
C PHE A 331 -21.07 -9.75 -10.94
N GLY A 332 -21.01 -11.04 -10.63
CA GLY A 332 -20.46 -12.07 -11.53
C GLY A 332 -18.94 -11.98 -11.71
N LEU A 333 -18.24 -11.29 -10.82
CA LEU A 333 -16.81 -11.01 -10.89
C LEU A 333 -16.06 -11.74 -9.77
N ASP A 334 -14.93 -12.35 -10.11
CA ASP A 334 -13.99 -12.91 -9.14
C ASP A 334 -13.11 -11.81 -8.56
N ILE A 335 -12.74 -11.93 -7.28
CA ILE A 335 -11.75 -11.08 -6.64
C ILE A 335 -10.47 -11.90 -6.48
N ILE A 336 -9.37 -11.45 -7.07
CA ILE A 336 -8.05 -12.06 -6.92
C ILE A 336 -7.36 -11.44 -5.73
N GLU A 337 -7.03 -12.27 -4.74
CA GLU A 337 -6.28 -11.83 -3.57
C GLU A 337 -4.77 -11.94 -3.81
N GLY A 338 -4.03 -10.95 -3.31
CA GLY A 338 -2.56 -10.95 -3.28
C GLY A 338 -2.01 -10.38 -2.00
N LEU A 339 -0.79 -10.79 -1.66
CA LEU A 339 -0.01 -10.28 -0.53
C LEU A 339 1.19 -9.51 -1.03
N GLY A 340 1.36 -8.32 -0.50
CA GLY A 340 2.51 -7.47 -0.73
C GLY A 340 2.93 -6.73 0.53
N SER A 341 4.04 -6.03 0.44
CA SER A 341 4.49 -5.12 1.50
C SER A 341 5.17 -3.90 0.91
N THR A 342 5.30 -2.85 1.69
CA THR A 342 6.02 -1.65 1.25
C THR A 342 7.51 -1.97 1.05
N GLU A 343 8.08 -2.86 1.85
CA GLU A 343 9.48 -3.29 1.77
C GLU A 343 9.83 -4.05 0.47
N VAL A 344 8.82 -4.59 -0.23
CA VAL A 344 8.97 -5.29 -1.52
C VAL A 344 8.35 -4.49 -2.66
N LEU A 345 7.84 -3.31 -2.34
CA LEU A 345 7.13 -2.35 -3.18
C LEU A 345 5.72 -2.78 -3.57
N HIS A 346 5.47 -4.04 -3.89
CA HIS A 346 4.14 -4.49 -4.32
C HIS A 346 3.88 -5.95 -3.93
N ILE A 347 2.98 -6.61 -4.67
CA ILE A 347 2.53 -7.99 -4.43
C ILE A 347 3.60 -8.99 -4.91
N TYR A 348 3.93 -9.94 -4.06
CA TYR A 348 4.87 -11.04 -4.30
C TYR A 348 4.28 -12.44 -4.09
N LEU A 349 3.10 -12.55 -3.47
CA LEU A 349 2.23 -13.73 -3.51
C LEU A 349 0.90 -13.33 -4.14
N SER A 350 0.38 -14.08 -5.08
CA SER A 350 -0.90 -13.77 -5.72
C SER A 350 -1.64 -15.01 -6.19
N ASN A 351 -2.95 -14.92 -6.11
CA ASN A 351 -3.84 -15.69 -6.95
C ASN A 351 -3.78 -15.15 -8.40
N ALA A 352 -4.23 -15.92 -9.36
CA ALA A 352 -4.28 -15.52 -10.77
C ALA A 352 -5.66 -15.84 -11.37
N PRO A 353 -6.10 -15.13 -12.42
CA PRO A 353 -7.35 -15.43 -13.09
C PRO A 353 -7.43 -16.91 -13.52
N GLY A 354 -8.50 -17.61 -13.10
CA GLY A 354 -8.70 -19.04 -13.38
C GLY A 354 -7.82 -20.00 -12.58
N ALA A 355 -6.92 -19.49 -11.71
CA ALA A 355 -6.03 -20.30 -10.86
C ALA A 355 -5.92 -19.67 -9.47
N PHE A 356 -6.99 -19.73 -8.68
CA PHE A 356 -7.06 -19.12 -7.35
C PHE A 356 -7.71 -20.06 -6.32
N LYS A 357 -7.41 -19.81 -5.06
CA LYS A 357 -8.11 -20.37 -3.90
C LYS A 357 -8.51 -19.24 -2.97
N VAL A 358 -9.78 -19.17 -2.67
CA VAL A 358 -10.31 -18.16 -1.73
C VAL A 358 -9.75 -18.40 -0.34
N GLY A 359 -9.31 -17.33 0.33
CA GLY A 359 -8.65 -17.40 1.64
C GLY A 359 -7.16 -17.76 1.59
N ALA A 360 -6.59 -18.01 0.40
CA ALA A 360 -5.16 -18.12 0.20
C ALA A 360 -4.60 -16.79 -0.37
N ALA A 361 -3.45 -16.36 0.12
CA ALA A 361 -2.72 -15.23 -0.46
C ALA A 361 -2.19 -15.52 -1.89
N GLY A 362 -2.32 -16.77 -2.34
CA GLY A 362 -1.91 -17.22 -3.65
C GLY A 362 -0.59 -17.99 -3.65
N ARG A 363 0.10 -17.95 -4.78
CA ARG A 363 1.41 -18.55 -5.01
C ARG A 363 2.47 -17.48 -5.22
N PRO A 364 3.78 -17.79 -5.11
CA PRO A 364 4.83 -16.85 -5.44
C PRO A 364 4.64 -16.27 -6.85
N VAL A 365 4.68 -14.96 -6.94
CA VAL A 365 4.70 -14.24 -8.21
C VAL A 365 6.05 -14.52 -8.88
N GLN A 366 6.03 -14.74 -10.19
CA GLN A 366 7.26 -14.98 -10.95
C GLN A 366 8.23 -13.81 -10.77
N GLY A 367 9.50 -14.12 -10.52
CA GLY A 367 10.50 -13.11 -10.16
C GLY A 367 10.78 -13.04 -8.65
N TYR A 368 9.92 -13.61 -7.80
CA TYR A 368 10.13 -13.64 -6.35
C TYR A 368 10.41 -15.06 -5.84
N GLU A 369 11.40 -15.17 -4.97
CA GLU A 369 11.63 -16.35 -4.14
C GLU A 369 10.95 -16.14 -2.79
N VAL A 370 10.24 -17.17 -2.33
CA VAL A 370 9.51 -17.15 -1.06
C VAL A 370 9.85 -18.39 -0.27
N GLU A 371 10.22 -18.22 0.98
CA GLU A 371 10.54 -19.30 1.90
C GLU A 371 9.78 -19.17 3.21
N LEU A 372 9.38 -20.30 3.79
CA LEU A 372 8.94 -20.38 5.16
C LEU A 372 10.12 -20.81 6.05
N ARG A 373 10.40 -20.03 7.10
CA ARG A 373 11.49 -20.28 8.03
C ARG A 373 10.98 -20.32 9.47
N ASN A 374 11.69 -21.10 10.30
CA ASN A 374 11.43 -21.13 11.75
C ASN A 374 11.91 -19.83 12.45
N ASP A 375 11.70 -19.73 13.74
CA ASP A 375 12.10 -18.56 14.54
C ASP A 375 13.64 -18.36 14.60
N GLN A 376 14.43 -19.39 14.22
CA GLN A 376 15.89 -19.32 14.06
C GLN A 376 16.34 -18.92 12.65
N GLY A 377 15.38 -18.63 11.74
CA GLY A 377 15.65 -18.25 10.35
C GLY A 377 16.06 -19.42 9.45
N GLN A 378 15.86 -20.68 9.87
CA GLN A 378 16.15 -21.86 9.07
C GLN A 378 14.92 -22.29 8.26
N PRO A 379 15.06 -22.70 6.98
CA PRO A 379 13.96 -23.24 6.20
C PRO A 379 13.26 -24.40 6.91
N ILE A 380 11.95 -24.47 6.78
CA ILE A 380 11.09 -25.51 7.33
C ILE A 380 10.53 -26.40 6.22
N LYS A 381 9.85 -27.49 6.59
CA LYS A 381 9.13 -28.32 5.62
C LYS A 381 7.86 -27.64 5.13
N PRO A 382 7.39 -27.93 3.92
CA PRO A 382 6.23 -27.27 3.31
C PRO A 382 4.92 -27.37 4.11
N ASP A 383 4.75 -28.42 4.91
CA ASP A 383 3.55 -28.70 5.72
C ASP A 383 3.61 -28.12 7.15
N GLU A 384 4.67 -27.40 7.48
CA GLU A 384 4.85 -26.75 8.78
C GLU A 384 4.59 -25.23 8.65
N PRO A 385 3.90 -24.59 9.63
CA PRO A 385 3.75 -23.15 9.63
C PRO A 385 5.07 -22.45 9.98
N GLY A 386 5.45 -21.44 9.23
CA GLY A 386 6.67 -20.68 9.43
C GLY A 386 6.53 -19.20 9.11
N ILE A 387 7.57 -18.45 9.40
CA ILE A 387 7.66 -17.04 9.06
C ILE A 387 8.01 -16.90 7.59
N LEU A 388 7.27 -16.07 6.88
CA LEU A 388 7.47 -15.79 5.47
C LEU A 388 8.69 -14.89 5.26
N TRP A 389 9.55 -15.30 4.36
CA TRP A 389 10.68 -14.52 3.86
C TRP A 389 10.54 -14.38 2.35
N VAL A 390 10.86 -13.22 1.82
CA VAL A 390 10.75 -12.93 0.39
C VAL A 390 12.03 -12.29 -0.14
N ARG A 391 12.43 -12.70 -1.35
CA ARG A 391 13.55 -12.14 -2.10
C ARG A 391 13.13 -11.84 -3.53
N GLY A 392 13.49 -10.65 -4.01
CA GLY A 392 13.27 -10.18 -5.37
C GLY A 392 14.00 -8.85 -5.59
N ASP A 393 14.20 -8.43 -6.83
CA ASP A 393 14.97 -7.22 -7.15
C ASP A 393 14.26 -5.91 -6.77
N SER A 394 12.98 -5.93 -6.38
CA SER A 394 12.29 -4.77 -5.81
C SER A 394 12.35 -4.67 -4.29
N ASN A 395 13.13 -5.55 -3.63
CA ASN A 395 13.32 -5.47 -2.19
C ASN A 395 14.05 -4.18 -1.82
N ALA A 396 13.44 -3.38 -0.95
CA ALA A 396 14.06 -2.17 -0.44
C ALA A 396 15.43 -2.45 0.20
N PRO A 397 16.47 -1.68 -0.11
CA PRO A 397 17.81 -1.91 0.45
C PRO A 397 17.92 -1.52 1.92
N CYS A 398 17.07 -0.58 2.40
CA CYS A 398 17.13 -0.12 3.78
C CYS A 398 15.89 0.67 4.21
N TYR A 399 15.75 0.80 5.52
CA TYR A 399 15.02 1.89 6.14
C TYR A 399 15.95 3.10 6.31
N TRP A 400 15.49 4.28 5.92
CA TRP A 400 16.28 5.51 6.01
C TRP A 400 16.72 5.80 7.45
N ASN A 401 18.02 6.01 7.65
CA ASN A 401 18.63 6.29 8.95
C ASN A 401 18.25 5.33 10.10
N LYS A 402 17.86 4.08 9.79
CA LYS A 402 17.48 3.07 10.77
C LYS A 402 18.30 1.77 10.57
N PRO A 403 19.63 1.80 10.77
CA PRO A 403 20.49 0.64 10.46
C PRO A 403 20.13 -0.62 11.25
N ASP A 404 19.75 -0.49 12.53
CA ASP A 404 19.37 -1.63 13.36
C ASP A 404 18.10 -2.31 12.83
N LYS A 405 17.08 -1.51 12.50
CA LYS A 405 15.83 -2.03 11.92
C LYS A 405 16.03 -2.62 10.52
N THR A 406 16.92 -2.02 9.75
CA THR A 406 17.32 -2.57 8.45
C THR A 406 17.95 -3.95 8.64
N ALA A 407 18.91 -4.10 9.56
CA ALA A 407 19.55 -5.38 9.86
C ALA A 407 18.60 -6.44 10.44
N GLU A 408 17.55 -6.02 11.16
CA GLU A 408 16.52 -6.92 11.66
C GLU A 408 15.61 -7.47 10.55
N THR A 409 15.30 -6.66 9.53
CA THR A 409 14.29 -6.97 8.52
C THR A 409 14.89 -7.41 7.19
N MET A 410 15.98 -6.76 6.77
CA MET A 410 16.60 -6.92 5.44
C MET A 410 17.93 -7.67 5.60
N ARG A 411 17.94 -8.96 5.28
CA ARG A 411 19.07 -9.85 5.56
C ARG A 411 19.46 -10.62 4.30
N ASP A 412 20.68 -10.41 3.82
CA ASP A 412 21.24 -11.15 2.68
C ASP A 412 20.31 -11.14 1.45
N GLY A 413 19.68 -10.00 1.15
CA GLY A 413 18.73 -9.83 0.06
C GLY A 413 17.32 -10.35 0.34
N TRP A 414 17.07 -10.93 1.51
CA TRP A 414 15.74 -11.37 1.95
C TRP A 414 15.07 -10.33 2.86
N ILE A 415 13.76 -10.19 2.71
CA ILE A 415 12.91 -9.44 3.64
C ILE A 415 12.25 -10.42 4.61
N TYR A 416 12.46 -10.21 5.91
CA TYR A 416 11.70 -10.82 6.99
C TYR A 416 10.35 -10.11 7.10
N THR A 417 9.26 -10.79 6.76
CA THR A 417 7.94 -10.15 6.74
C THR A 417 7.30 -10.02 8.14
N GLY A 418 7.68 -10.90 9.05
CA GLY A 418 7.02 -11.04 10.36
C GLY A 418 5.65 -11.70 10.28
N ASP A 419 5.24 -12.16 9.11
CA ASP A 419 3.97 -12.86 8.89
C ASP A 419 4.17 -14.37 8.89
N ARG A 420 3.29 -15.11 9.56
CA ARG A 420 3.30 -16.58 9.55
C ARG A 420 2.38 -17.11 8.48
N PHE A 421 2.88 -18.10 7.78
CA PHE A 421 2.16 -18.79 6.72
C PHE A 421 2.31 -20.30 6.83
N GLU A 422 1.41 -21.03 6.18
CA GLU A 422 1.56 -22.42 5.83
C GLU A 422 1.24 -22.59 4.34
N THR A 423 1.66 -23.71 3.74
CA THR A 423 1.39 -24.03 2.35
C THR A 423 0.60 -25.32 2.24
N ASP A 424 -0.25 -25.42 1.22
CA ASP A 424 -0.88 -26.66 0.85
C ASP A 424 -0.05 -27.45 -0.19
N ALA A 425 -0.50 -28.67 -0.51
CA ALA A 425 0.17 -29.53 -1.47
C ALA A 425 0.22 -28.96 -2.91
N GLU A 426 -0.60 -27.95 -3.21
CA GLU A 426 -0.63 -27.27 -4.50
C GLU A 426 0.22 -25.99 -4.51
N GLY A 427 0.88 -25.66 -3.39
CA GLY A 427 1.78 -24.51 -3.25
C GLY A 427 1.05 -23.17 -3.02
N PHE A 428 -0.20 -23.19 -2.57
CA PHE A 428 -0.87 -21.98 -2.12
C PHE A 428 -0.49 -21.64 -0.67
N TYR A 429 -0.27 -20.36 -0.41
CA TYR A 429 0.13 -19.82 0.88
C TYR A 429 -1.08 -19.28 1.64
N TYR A 430 -1.23 -19.67 2.90
CA TYR A 430 -2.31 -19.26 3.79
C TYR A 430 -1.76 -18.47 4.96
N PHE A 431 -2.24 -17.25 5.15
CA PHE A 431 -1.85 -16.39 6.25
C PHE A 431 -2.35 -16.96 7.59
N ARG A 432 -1.46 -17.02 8.59
CA ARG A 432 -1.73 -17.54 9.94
C ARG A 432 -1.57 -16.49 11.04
N GLY A 433 -1.38 -15.23 10.67
CA GLY A 433 -1.23 -14.10 11.59
C GLY A 433 0.20 -13.57 11.67
N ARG A 434 0.37 -12.53 12.47
CA ARG A 434 1.68 -11.94 12.72
C ARG A 434 2.49 -12.81 13.70
N ALA A 435 3.81 -12.84 13.53
CA ALA A 435 4.70 -13.56 14.43
C ALA A 435 4.71 -12.95 15.83
N ASP A 436 4.54 -11.63 15.92
CA ASP A 436 4.49 -10.83 17.16
C ASP A 436 3.10 -10.80 17.81
N ASP A 437 2.04 -11.21 17.11
CA ASP A 437 0.68 -11.30 17.65
C ASP A 437 0.33 -12.69 18.27
N LEU A 438 1.26 -13.65 18.18
CA LEU A 438 1.04 -14.98 18.74
C LEU A 438 0.80 -14.93 20.26
N ILE A 439 -0.26 -15.59 20.69
CA ILE A 439 -0.63 -15.67 22.10
C ILE A 439 -0.31 -17.07 22.62
N LYS A 440 0.43 -17.17 23.71
CA LYS A 440 0.66 -18.45 24.38
C LYS A 440 -0.33 -18.64 25.53
N VAL A 441 -1.39 -19.41 25.29
CA VAL A 441 -2.43 -19.69 26.28
C VAL A 441 -2.24 -21.10 26.83
N SER A 442 -2.03 -21.23 28.13
CA SER A 442 -1.84 -22.54 28.79
C SER A 442 -0.77 -23.42 28.14
N GLY A 443 0.31 -22.80 27.64
CA GLY A 443 1.42 -23.51 26.99
C GLY A 443 1.22 -23.80 25.49
N GLN A 444 0.05 -23.54 24.93
CA GLN A 444 -0.27 -23.76 23.52
C GLN A 444 -0.33 -22.44 22.76
N TRP A 445 0.15 -22.45 21.51
CA TRP A 445 0.10 -21.29 20.64
C TRP A 445 -1.31 -21.09 20.05
N VAL A 446 -1.81 -19.87 20.16
CA VAL A 446 -3.08 -19.42 19.59
C VAL A 446 -2.81 -18.31 18.60
N TYR A 447 -3.32 -18.47 17.39
CA TYR A 447 -3.30 -17.44 16.36
C TYR A 447 -4.58 -16.60 16.48
N PRO A 448 -4.51 -15.31 16.85
CA PRO A 448 -5.68 -14.45 16.97
C PRO A 448 -6.55 -14.46 15.74
N LEU A 449 -5.93 -14.43 14.56
CA LEU A 449 -6.63 -14.44 13.27
C LEU A 449 -7.56 -15.64 13.09
N GLU A 450 -7.20 -16.83 13.57
CA GLU A 450 -8.09 -18.00 13.44
C GLU A 450 -9.41 -17.80 14.20
N ILE A 451 -9.33 -17.13 15.36
CA ILE A 451 -10.51 -16.81 16.16
C ILE A 451 -11.29 -15.66 15.50
N GLU A 452 -10.57 -14.65 14.96
CA GLU A 452 -11.18 -13.52 14.25
C GLU A 452 -11.98 -13.99 13.04
N LEU A 453 -11.38 -14.82 12.19
CA LEU A 453 -12.06 -15.37 11.01
C LEU A 453 -13.27 -16.24 11.39
N CYS A 454 -13.09 -17.11 12.38
CA CYS A 454 -14.20 -17.94 12.87
C CYS A 454 -15.37 -17.10 13.40
N LEU A 455 -15.10 -16.05 14.16
CA LEU A 455 -16.15 -15.19 14.68
C LEU A 455 -16.76 -14.30 13.60
N ALA A 456 -15.98 -13.87 12.61
CA ALA A 456 -16.47 -13.08 11.47
C ALA A 456 -17.43 -13.87 10.56
N ASP A 457 -17.34 -15.20 10.54
CA ASP A 457 -18.29 -16.07 9.83
C ASP A 457 -19.65 -16.18 10.54
N HIS A 458 -19.77 -15.68 11.76
CA HIS A 458 -21.03 -15.69 12.50
C HIS A 458 -21.90 -14.48 12.11
N PRO A 459 -23.20 -14.67 11.76
CA PRO A 459 -24.05 -13.58 11.24
C PRO A 459 -24.23 -12.40 12.20
N ALA A 460 -24.03 -12.59 13.50
CA ALA A 460 -24.13 -11.53 14.50
C ALA A 460 -22.86 -10.65 14.57
N VAL A 461 -21.76 -10.99 13.87
CA VAL A 461 -20.49 -10.28 13.95
C VAL A 461 -20.23 -9.49 12.67
N LYS A 462 -20.15 -8.18 12.79
CA LYS A 462 -19.81 -7.27 11.68
C LYS A 462 -18.31 -7.11 11.50
N GLU A 463 -17.59 -6.89 12.59
CA GLU A 463 -16.12 -6.78 12.64
C GLU A 463 -15.62 -7.43 13.94
N CYS A 464 -14.44 -8.04 13.90
CA CYS A 464 -13.83 -8.65 15.08
C CYS A 464 -12.31 -8.48 15.07
N ALA A 465 -11.74 -8.24 16.26
CA ALA A 465 -10.30 -8.31 16.48
C ALA A 465 -10.02 -9.08 17.77
N VAL A 466 -8.98 -9.91 17.78
CA VAL A 466 -8.62 -10.73 18.95
C VAL A 466 -7.21 -10.38 19.43
N LEU A 467 -7.07 -10.16 20.72
CA LEU A 467 -5.80 -9.85 21.36
C LEU A 467 -5.49 -10.79 22.52
N GLY A 468 -4.19 -10.99 22.78
CA GLY A 468 -3.71 -11.51 24.05
C GLY A 468 -3.75 -10.44 25.13
N VAL A 469 -4.41 -10.73 26.24
CA VAL A 469 -4.51 -9.85 27.38
C VAL A 469 -3.91 -10.57 28.60
N GLU A 470 -2.98 -9.92 29.29
CA GLU A 470 -2.43 -10.43 30.53
C GLU A 470 -3.44 -10.25 31.66
N LEU A 471 -3.82 -11.35 32.30
CA LEU A 471 -4.70 -11.33 33.44
C LEU A 471 -3.95 -10.88 34.73
N THR A 472 -4.69 -10.54 35.75
CA THR A 472 -4.14 -10.13 37.05
C THR A 472 -3.21 -11.16 37.69
N ASP A 473 -3.34 -12.43 37.32
CA ASP A 473 -2.48 -13.54 37.75
C ASP A 473 -1.32 -13.84 36.79
N LYS A 474 -1.02 -12.91 35.88
CA LYS A 474 0.03 -12.98 34.84
C LYS A 474 -0.15 -14.07 33.78
N ARG A 475 -1.30 -14.72 33.73
CA ARG A 475 -1.62 -15.62 32.60
C ARG A 475 -2.11 -14.85 31.42
N MET A 476 -1.74 -15.30 30.23
CA MET A 476 -2.28 -14.77 28.97
C MET A 476 -3.65 -15.38 28.69
N SER A 477 -4.59 -14.52 28.28
CA SER A 477 -5.93 -14.90 27.86
C SER A 477 -6.25 -14.27 26.51
N THR A 478 -7.19 -14.86 25.77
CA THR A 478 -7.69 -14.32 24.49
C THR A 478 -8.94 -13.48 24.74
N THR A 479 -8.91 -12.22 24.30
CA THR A 479 -10.05 -11.30 24.32
C THR A 479 -10.41 -10.92 22.89
N ALA A 480 -11.68 -11.13 22.49
CA ALA A 480 -12.24 -10.66 21.25
C ALA A 480 -12.92 -9.30 21.48
N PHE A 481 -12.65 -8.35 20.60
CA PHE A 481 -13.37 -7.09 20.47
C PHE A 481 -14.28 -7.22 19.25
N ALA A 482 -15.58 -7.16 19.44
CA ALA A 482 -16.55 -7.41 18.40
C ALA A 482 -17.48 -6.21 18.19
N VAL A 483 -17.75 -5.90 16.92
CA VAL A 483 -18.82 -5.00 16.50
C VAL A 483 -19.98 -5.87 16.04
N VAL A 484 -21.14 -5.66 16.63
CA VAL A 484 -22.35 -6.46 16.36
C VAL A 484 -22.98 -6.03 15.04
N ALA A 485 -23.47 -7.01 14.27
CA ALA A 485 -24.22 -6.76 13.04
C ALA A 485 -25.62 -6.21 13.33
N GLU A 486 -26.21 -5.53 12.35
CA GLU A 486 -27.57 -5.00 12.47
C GLU A 486 -28.59 -6.12 12.75
N GLY A 487 -29.51 -5.86 13.67
CA GLY A 487 -30.52 -6.83 14.09
C GLY A 487 -30.10 -7.74 15.25
N TYR A 488 -28.88 -7.60 15.75
CA TYR A 488 -28.39 -8.33 16.93
C TYR A 488 -28.07 -7.35 18.06
N GLU A 489 -28.19 -7.82 19.30
CA GLU A 489 -27.92 -7.01 20.49
C GLU A 489 -26.73 -7.57 21.30
N PRO A 490 -25.77 -6.72 21.74
CA PRO A 490 -24.70 -7.18 22.58
C PRO A 490 -25.22 -7.61 23.95
N GLY A 491 -24.69 -8.73 24.47
CA GLY A 491 -25.11 -9.23 25.78
C GLY A 491 -24.56 -10.62 26.09
N GLU A 492 -24.90 -11.12 27.29
CA GLU A 492 -24.40 -12.40 27.78
C GLU A 492 -24.86 -13.58 26.89
N ALA A 493 -26.10 -13.54 26.40
CA ALA A 493 -26.64 -14.56 25.50
C ALA A 493 -25.83 -14.67 24.19
N LEU A 494 -25.56 -13.54 23.52
CA LEU A 494 -24.74 -13.51 22.32
C LEU A 494 -23.29 -13.91 22.62
N THR A 495 -22.75 -13.52 23.77
CA THR A 495 -21.38 -13.90 24.20
C THR A 495 -21.23 -15.42 24.30
N GLU A 496 -22.20 -16.10 24.92
CA GLU A 496 -22.16 -17.57 25.04
C GLU A 496 -22.42 -18.27 23.71
N GLU A 497 -23.28 -17.71 22.85
CA GLU A 497 -23.50 -18.19 21.47
C GLU A 497 -22.19 -18.13 20.66
N LEU A 498 -21.51 -16.98 20.63
CA LEU A 498 -20.24 -16.80 19.90
C LEU A 498 -19.12 -17.71 20.45
N LYS A 499 -19.04 -17.88 21.78
CA LYS A 499 -18.10 -18.83 22.38
C LYS A 499 -18.40 -20.29 22.01
N ALA A 500 -19.68 -20.66 22.00
CA ALA A 500 -20.10 -21.99 21.59
C ALA A 500 -19.81 -22.23 20.11
N TYR A 501 -20.06 -21.24 19.26
CA TYR A 501 -19.74 -21.27 17.83
C TYR A 501 -18.25 -21.48 17.62
N ALA A 502 -17.39 -20.67 18.26
CA ALA A 502 -15.94 -20.82 18.15
C ALA A 502 -15.45 -22.20 18.65
N LYS A 503 -16.00 -22.71 19.74
CA LYS A 503 -15.65 -24.04 20.28
C LYS A 503 -16.06 -25.20 19.36
N SER A 504 -17.11 -25.04 18.57
CA SER A 504 -17.56 -26.07 17.63
C SER A 504 -16.75 -26.08 16.32
N ASN A 505 -16.12 -24.96 15.99
CA ASN A 505 -15.41 -24.79 14.72
C ASN A 505 -13.87 -24.76 14.86
N LEU A 506 -13.35 -24.56 16.09
CA LEU A 506 -11.92 -24.47 16.37
C LEU A 506 -11.48 -25.50 17.41
N LEU A 507 -10.15 -25.70 17.54
CA LEU A 507 -9.60 -26.55 18.58
C LEU A 507 -9.97 -26.00 19.98
N PRO A 508 -10.11 -26.86 21.01
CA PRO A 508 -10.64 -26.48 22.32
C PRO A 508 -9.91 -25.34 23.06
N HIS A 509 -8.66 -25.04 22.71
CA HIS A 509 -7.89 -23.95 23.28
C HIS A 509 -7.97 -22.65 22.46
N LYS A 510 -8.50 -22.70 21.23
CA LYS A 510 -8.56 -21.60 20.27
C LYS A 510 -9.94 -20.94 20.24
N TYR A 511 -10.32 -20.27 21.34
CA TYR A 511 -11.52 -19.44 21.37
C TYR A 511 -11.32 -18.23 22.27
N ALA A 512 -12.07 -17.17 22.03
CA ALA A 512 -12.02 -15.96 22.86
C ALA A 512 -12.67 -16.26 24.23
N ARG A 513 -11.90 -16.09 25.30
CA ARG A 513 -12.39 -16.29 26.66
C ARG A 513 -13.23 -15.13 27.15
N THR A 514 -12.89 -13.93 26.67
CA THR A 514 -13.64 -12.69 26.90
C THR A 514 -14.07 -12.10 25.57
N ILE A 515 -15.29 -11.56 25.49
CA ILE A 515 -15.79 -10.80 24.35
C ILE A 515 -16.19 -9.42 24.86
N VAL A 516 -15.63 -8.38 24.25
CA VAL A 516 -15.91 -6.98 24.51
C VAL A 516 -16.62 -6.40 23.29
N TYR A 517 -17.79 -5.84 23.46
CA TYR A 517 -18.54 -5.24 22.38
C TYR A 517 -18.19 -3.75 22.26
N LEU A 518 -17.99 -3.29 21.02
CA LEU A 518 -17.69 -1.91 20.67
C LEU A 518 -18.63 -1.45 19.56
N ASP A 519 -18.92 -0.14 19.50
CA ASP A 519 -19.68 0.45 18.41
C ASP A 519 -18.89 0.44 17.09
N ALA A 520 -17.55 0.62 17.19
CA ALA A 520 -16.61 0.50 16.07
C ALA A 520 -15.23 0.08 16.58
N LEU A 521 -14.48 -0.68 15.79
CA LEU A 521 -13.07 -0.96 16.07
C LEU A 521 -12.22 0.28 15.74
N PRO A 522 -11.26 0.65 16.60
CA PRO A 522 -10.30 1.72 16.29
C PRO A 522 -9.47 1.32 15.07
N LYS A 523 -9.22 2.31 14.20
CA LYS A 523 -8.45 2.10 12.96
C LYS A 523 -7.27 3.06 12.88
N THR A 524 -6.16 2.58 12.37
CA THR A 524 -4.97 3.40 12.05
C THR A 524 -5.27 4.34 10.89
N GLY A 525 -4.39 5.31 10.65
CA GLY A 525 -4.48 6.19 9.48
C GLY A 525 -4.47 5.46 8.12
N SER A 526 -4.01 4.20 8.08
CA SER A 526 -4.08 3.33 6.90
C SER A 526 -5.39 2.53 6.78
N GLY A 527 -6.33 2.70 7.72
CA GLY A 527 -7.60 1.98 7.74
C GLY A 527 -7.56 0.60 8.39
N LYS A 528 -6.40 0.10 8.79
CA LYS A 528 -6.23 -1.18 9.49
C LYS A 528 -6.65 -1.05 10.97
N ILE A 529 -7.08 -2.17 11.58
CA ILE A 529 -7.44 -2.22 13.00
C ILE A 529 -6.23 -1.79 13.86
N ASP A 530 -6.44 -0.81 14.72
CA ASP A 530 -5.45 -0.34 15.69
C ASP A 530 -5.45 -1.24 16.93
N ARG A 531 -4.60 -2.28 16.87
CA ARG A 531 -4.47 -3.25 17.97
C ARG A 531 -3.85 -2.63 19.23
N GLN A 532 -3.08 -1.54 19.10
CA GLN A 532 -2.54 -0.86 20.26
C GLN A 532 -3.64 -0.11 21.02
N ALA A 533 -4.48 0.64 20.31
CA ALA A 533 -5.63 1.30 20.91
C ALA A 533 -6.65 0.32 21.52
N LEU A 534 -6.74 -0.92 20.99
CA LEU A 534 -7.56 -1.98 21.60
C LEU A 534 -6.93 -2.54 22.90
N ARG A 535 -5.60 -2.64 22.98
CA ARG A 535 -4.92 -3.09 24.22
C ARG A 535 -5.18 -2.16 25.41
N GLU A 536 -5.37 -0.87 25.13
CA GLU A 536 -5.70 0.13 26.17
C GLU A 536 -7.14 0.00 26.68
N LYS A 537 -8.01 -0.70 25.94
CA LYS A 537 -9.41 -0.96 26.29
C LYS A 537 -9.66 -2.34 26.91
N ALA A 538 -8.62 -3.18 26.97
CA ALA A 538 -8.67 -4.54 27.50
C ALA A 538 -8.41 -4.59 29.04
#